data_5ba0d17ee006e0ff6a4769ec33b3bbcb
#
_entry.id   5ba0d17ee006e0ff6a4769ec33b3bbcb
#
_cell.length_a   1.000
_cell.length_b   1.000
_cell.length_c   1.000
_cell.angle_alpha   90.00
_cell.angle_beta   90.00
_cell.angle_gamma   90.00
#
_symmetry.space_group_name_H-M   'P 1'
#
loop_
_entity.id
_entity.type
_entity.pdbx_description
1 polymer ?
#
loop_
_entity_poly.entity_id
_entity_poly.type
_entity_poly.pdbx_seq_one_letter_code
_entity_poly.pdbx_strand_id
1 'polypeptide(L)'
;MKVTAQWIAEQCGVSRGTVDRVVNGRPNVAPEVRERVQKIISEYGYKTPSQRQAARAGHGAFRIGVILPSWDAFFIRRMREGIRVAVHNRGLNDVNVLVEELKNRSHRAYFEAIGRMEERGIDGLIVTAPDTVAMSEEIDRLVAIGIPVVTCDSDVRQSRRLYHIGQNMVKSGRIAAGLLAPYVVGQDVLVVTGN
;
A
#
# COMPACT_ATOMS: atom_id res chain seq x y z
N MET A 1 -6.78 9.45 6.92
CA MET A 1 -8.19 9.17 7.31
C MET A 1 -8.80 8.25 6.28
N LYS A 2 -9.46 7.14 6.68
CA LYS A 2 -10.02 6.17 5.70
C LYS A 2 -11.40 6.66 5.28
N VAL A 3 -11.55 7.13 4.04
CA VAL A 3 -12.84 7.48 3.48
C VAL A 3 -13.64 6.21 3.22
N THR A 4 -14.64 5.97 4.04
CA THR A 4 -15.56 4.83 3.94
C THR A 4 -16.99 5.33 3.79
N ALA A 5 -17.90 4.47 3.31
CA ALA A 5 -19.32 4.84 3.27
C ALA A 5 -19.86 5.25 4.66
N GLN A 6 -19.33 4.64 5.72
CA GLN A 6 -19.66 5.00 7.09
C GLN A 6 -19.18 6.41 7.44
N TRP A 7 -17.92 6.72 7.13
CA TRP A 7 -17.35 8.06 7.35
C TRP A 7 -18.10 9.15 6.56
N ILE A 8 -18.45 8.89 5.29
CA ILE A 8 -19.25 9.81 4.48
C ILE A 8 -20.62 10.04 5.12
N ALA A 9 -21.25 8.97 5.63
CA ALA A 9 -22.53 9.06 6.33
C ALA A 9 -22.45 9.98 7.56
N GLU A 10 -21.39 9.86 8.35
CA GLU A 10 -21.10 10.70 9.50
C GLU A 10 -20.90 12.18 9.11
N GLN A 11 -20.10 12.44 8.06
CA GLN A 11 -19.88 13.81 7.56
C GLN A 11 -21.13 14.46 7.00
N CYS A 12 -22.04 13.66 6.43
CA CYS A 12 -23.30 14.17 5.88
C CYS A 12 -24.48 14.16 6.87
N GLY A 13 -24.31 13.61 8.06
CA GLY A 13 -25.40 13.44 9.04
C GLY A 13 -26.53 12.52 8.53
N VAL A 14 -26.16 11.45 7.81
CA VAL A 14 -27.11 10.50 7.21
C VAL A 14 -26.75 9.06 7.57
N SER A 15 -27.64 8.10 7.28
CA SER A 15 -27.32 6.69 7.44
C SER A 15 -26.37 6.18 6.33
N ARG A 16 -25.59 5.14 6.66
CA ARG A 16 -24.77 4.43 5.66
C ARG A 16 -25.60 3.92 4.48
N GLY A 17 -26.84 3.49 4.73
CA GLY A 17 -27.78 3.06 3.68
C GLY A 17 -28.20 4.19 2.75
N THR A 18 -28.24 5.43 3.25
CA THR A 18 -28.49 6.63 2.42
C THR A 18 -27.32 6.90 1.49
N VAL A 19 -26.08 6.79 1.99
CA VAL A 19 -24.87 6.92 1.17
C VAL A 19 -24.84 5.83 0.09
N ASP A 20 -25.17 4.58 0.43
CA ASP A 20 -25.24 3.47 -0.54
C ASP A 20 -26.27 3.75 -1.65
N ARG A 21 -27.46 4.28 -1.29
CA ARG A 21 -28.48 4.66 -2.30
C ARG A 21 -27.99 5.77 -3.22
N VAL A 22 -27.32 6.80 -2.68
CA VAL A 22 -26.78 7.92 -3.50
C VAL A 22 -25.71 7.40 -4.46
N VAL A 23 -24.78 6.61 -3.97
CA VAL A 23 -23.67 6.08 -4.78
C VAL A 23 -24.16 5.15 -5.89
N ASN A 24 -25.21 4.37 -5.63
CA ASN A 24 -25.79 3.43 -6.61
C ASN A 24 -26.96 4.06 -7.41
N GLY A 25 -27.16 5.37 -7.34
CA GLY A 25 -28.20 6.06 -8.11
C GLY A 25 -29.63 5.68 -7.76
N ARG A 26 -29.85 5.05 -6.59
CA ARG A 26 -31.19 4.57 -6.20
C ARG A 26 -32.14 5.72 -5.84
N PRO A 27 -33.43 5.57 -6.07
CA PRO A 27 -34.45 6.56 -5.73
C PRO A 27 -34.63 6.69 -4.19
N ASN A 28 -35.51 7.60 -3.79
CA ASN A 28 -35.90 7.87 -2.39
C ASN A 28 -34.76 8.43 -1.50
N VAL A 29 -34.01 9.40 -2.06
CA VAL A 29 -33.09 10.26 -1.31
C VAL A 29 -33.43 11.70 -1.66
N ALA A 30 -33.62 12.55 -0.65
CA ALA A 30 -33.89 13.97 -0.84
C ALA A 30 -32.79 14.64 -1.68
N PRO A 31 -33.13 15.52 -2.62
CA PRO A 31 -32.17 16.16 -3.54
C PRO A 31 -30.97 16.81 -2.81
N GLU A 32 -31.24 17.55 -1.72
CA GLU A 32 -30.22 18.25 -0.95
C GLU A 32 -29.25 17.27 -0.26
N VAL A 33 -29.75 16.11 0.19
CA VAL A 33 -28.94 15.06 0.78
C VAL A 33 -28.08 14.40 -0.29
N ARG A 34 -28.66 14.16 -1.47
CA ARG A 34 -27.95 13.59 -2.62
C ARG A 34 -26.79 14.49 -3.03
N GLU A 35 -27.03 15.78 -3.18
CA GLU A 35 -26.00 16.75 -3.57
C GLU A 35 -24.86 16.82 -2.55
N ARG A 36 -25.20 16.89 -1.24
CA ARG A 36 -24.20 16.91 -0.17
C ARG A 36 -23.33 15.66 -0.14
N VAL A 37 -23.93 14.49 -0.29
CA VAL A 37 -23.20 13.22 -0.35
C VAL A 37 -22.34 13.14 -1.61
N GLN A 38 -22.85 13.55 -2.78
CA GLN A 38 -22.11 13.57 -4.04
C GLN A 38 -20.92 14.52 -3.99
N LYS A 39 -21.06 15.69 -3.35
CA LYS A 39 -19.96 16.64 -3.16
C LYS A 39 -18.80 16.00 -2.39
N ILE A 40 -19.08 15.34 -1.27
CA ILE A 40 -18.04 14.65 -0.48
C ILE A 40 -17.44 13.48 -1.27
N ILE A 41 -18.26 12.71 -1.99
CA ILE A 41 -17.78 11.60 -2.85
C ILE A 41 -16.79 12.12 -3.90
N SER A 42 -17.10 13.23 -4.58
CA SER A 42 -16.24 13.82 -5.61
C SER A 42 -14.98 14.44 -5.02
N GLU A 43 -15.10 15.14 -3.90
CA GLU A 43 -13.98 15.80 -3.21
C GLU A 43 -12.92 14.79 -2.71
N TYR A 44 -13.40 13.66 -2.18
CA TYR A 44 -12.51 12.62 -1.62
C TYR A 44 -12.30 11.42 -2.55
N GLY A 45 -12.80 11.45 -3.78
CA GLY A 45 -12.61 10.40 -4.77
C GLY A 45 -13.15 9.03 -4.35
N TYR A 46 -14.19 8.99 -3.49
CA TYR A 46 -14.74 7.74 -3.00
C TYR A 46 -15.40 6.92 -4.10
N LYS A 47 -14.98 5.67 -4.23
CA LYS A 47 -15.62 4.66 -5.11
C LYS A 47 -16.04 3.45 -4.29
N THR A 48 -17.22 2.90 -4.56
CA THR A 48 -17.64 1.63 -3.95
C THR A 48 -16.75 0.47 -4.40
N PRO A 49 -16.73 -0.64 -3.66
CA PRO A 49 -16.06 -1.86 -4.11
C PRO A 49 -16.54 -2.32 -5.49
N SER A 50 -17.86 -2.25 -5.77
CA SER A 50 -18.42 -2.60 -7.08
C SER A 50 -18.02 -1.63 -8.20
N GLN A 51 -17.98 -0.32 -7.92
CA GLN A 51 -17.49 0.66 -8.91
C GLN A 51 -15.98 0.51 -9.18
N ARG A 52 -15.19 0.17 -8.15
CA ARG A 52 -13.77 -0.18 -8.33
C ARG A 52 -13.64 -1.45 -9.17
N GLN A 53 -14.46 -2.45 -8.92
CA GLN A 53 -14.47 -3.70 -9.67
C GLN A 53 -15.00 -3.50 -11.11
N ALA A 54 -16.02 -2.68 -11.32
CA ALA A 54 -16.53 -2.34 -12.65
C ALA A 54 -15.54 -1.47 -13.46
N ALA A 55 -14.88 -0.50 -12.82
CA ALA A 55 -13.77 0.24 -13.42
C ALA A 55 -12.60 -0.68 -13.78
N ARG A 56 -12.42 -1.76 -13.05
CA ARG A 56 -11.43 -2.81 -13.30
C ARG A 56 -11.83 -3.75 -14.43
N ALA A 57 -13.12 -4.12 -14.56
CA ALA A 57 -13.62 -5.00 -15.62
C ALA A 57 -13.47 -4.40 -17.03
N GLY A 58 -13.29 -3.07 -17.15
CA GLY A 58 -13.00 -2.39 -18.41
C GLY A 58 -11.50 -2.19 -18.70
N HIS A 59 -10.60 -2.55 -17.78
CA HIS A 59 -9.16 -2.24 -17.86
C HIS A 59 -8.31 -3.52 -17.97
N GLY A 60 -8.58 -4.48 -18.79
CA GLY A 60 -7.64 -5.60 -19.02
C GLY A 60 -7.03 -6.20 -17.74
N ALA A 61 -5.82 -6.75 -17.83
CA ALA A 61 -5.11 -7.36 -16.71
C ALA A 61 -4.87 -6.40 -15.53
N PHE A 62 -5.06 -6.88 -14.28
CA PHE A 62 -4.77 -6.17 -13.05
C PHE A 62 -3.27 -5.84 -12.97
N ARG A 63 -2.91 -4.58 -12.72
CA ARG A 63 -1.51 -4.12 -12.73
C ARG A 63 -1.00 -3.92 -11.32
N ILE A 64 0.02 -4.68 -10.95
CA ILE A 64 0.71 -4.52 -9.66
C ILE A 64 2.09 -3.91 -9.91
N GLY A 65 2.33 -2.72 -9.37
CA GLY A 65 3.66 -2.14 -9.30
C GLY A 65 4.48 -2.80 -8.19
N VAL A 66 5.74 -3.06 -8.45
CA VAL A 66 6.72 -3.53 -7.45
C VAL A 66 7.95 -2.64 -7.54
N ILE A 67 8.27 -1.95 -6.45
CA ILE A 67 9.48 -1.11 -6.36
C ILE A 67 10.43 -1.77 -5.37
N LEU A 68 11.61 -2.15 -5.88
CA LEU A 68 12.67 -2.78 -5.12
C LEU A 68 13.86 -1.84 -4.98
N PRO A 69 14.54 -1.80 -3.82
CA PRO A 69 15.71 -0.99 -3.62
C PRO A 69 16.90 -1.55 -4.42
N SER A 70 17.92 -0.73 -4.60
CA SER A 70 19.21 -1.18 -5.12
C SER A 70 19.96 -1.94 -4.03
N TRP A 71 19.77 -3.26 -3.99
CA TRP A 71 20.41 -4.17 -3.06
C TRP A 71 21.27 -5.21 -3.79
N ASP A 72 21.78 -6.17 -3.00
CA ASP A 72 22.48 -7.33 -3.55
C ASP A 72 21.68 -8.00 -4.67
N ALA A 73 22.36 -8.24 -5.79
CA ALA A 73 21.76 -8.83 -6.98
C ALA A 73 21.13 -10.21 -6.71
N PHE A 74 21.63 -10.95 -5.71
CA PHE A 74 21.06 -12.25 -5.33
C PHE A 74 19.68 -12.07 -4.70
N PHE A 75 19.54 -11.13 -3.74
CA PHE A 75 18.26 -10.87 -3.08
C PHE A 75 17.20 -10.40 -4.09
N ILE A 76 17.51 -9.42 -4.92
CA ILE A 76 16.61 -8.91 -5.95
C ILE A 76 16.20 -10.01 -6.92
N ARG A 77 17.13 -10.83 -7.38
CA ARG A 77 16.84 -11.97 -8.25
C ARG A 77 15.88 -12.96 -7.60
N ARG A 78 16.05 -13.29 -6.30
CA ARG A 78 15.16 -14.18 -5.55
C ARG A 78 13.76 -13.58 -5.40
N MET A 79 13.65 -12.28 -5.15
CA MET A 79 12.38 -11.59 -5.09
C MET A 79 11.64 -11.65 -6.44
N ARG A 80 12.32 -11.37 -7.55
CA ARG A 80 11.75 -11.47 -8.91
C ARG A 80 11.28 -12.88 -9.22
N GLU A 81 12.09 -13.87 -8.90
CA GLU A 81 11.74 -15.27 -9.12
C GLU A 81 10.50 -15.66 -8.29
N GLY A 82 10.44 -15.26 -7.02
CA GLY A 82 9.29 -15.49 -6.17
C GLY A 82 7.99 -14.87 -6.75
N ILE A 83 8.08 -13.65 -7.26
CA ILE A 83 6.95 -12.97 -7.93
C ILE A 83 6.51 -13.76 -9.17
N ARG A 84 7.47 -14.15 -10.04
CA ARG A 84 7.20 -14.93 -11.25
C ARG A 84 6.52 -16.26 -10.93
N VAL A 85 7.03 -16.99 -9.97
CA VAL A 85 6.47 -18.27 -9.51
C VAL A 85 5.06 -18.09 -8.93
N ALA A 86 4.84 -17.04 -8.13
CA ALA A 86 3.54 -16.78 -7.54
C ALA A 86 2.45 -16.47 -8.59
N VAL A 87 2.79 -15.67 -9.60
CA VAL A 87 1.89 -15.37 -10.74
C VAL A 87 1.57 -16.64 -11.52
N HIS A 88 2.59 -17.43 -11.86
CA HIS A 88 2.42 -18.66 -12.64
C HIS A 88 1.60 -19.73 -11.89
N ASN A 89 1.97 -20.03 -10.63
CA ASN A 89 1.37 -21.14 -9.89
C ASN A 89 -0.09 -20.87 -9.48
N ARG A 90 -0.50 -19.62 -9.40
CA ARG A 90 -1.88 -19.26 -9.07
C ARG A 90 -2.77 -19.03 -10.27
N GLY A 91 -2.26 -19.25 -11.49
CA GLY A 91 -3.02 -19.03 -12.71
C GLY A 91 -3.51 -17.60 -12.85
N LEU A 92 -2.73 -16.62 -12.36
CA LEU A 92 -3.10 -15.19 -12.38
C LEU A 92 -2.85 -14.61 -13.77
N ASN A 93 -3.53 -15.17 -14.78
CA ASN A 93 -3.39 -14.75 -16.19
C ASN A 93 -3.81 -13.28 -16.40
N ASP A 94 -4.66 -12.77 -15.51
CA ASP A 94 -5.18 -11.40 -15.56
C ASP A 94 -4.36 -10.44 -14.65
N VAL A 95 -3.16 -10.81 -14.22
CA VAL A 95 -2.28 -9.97 -13.42
C VAL A 95 -1.01 -9.64 -14.18
N ASN A 96 -0.77 -8.36 -14.38
CA ASN A 96 0.47 -7.82 -14.93
C ASN A 96 1.32 -7.22 -13.79
N VAL A 97 2.53 -7.71 -13.59
CA VAL A 97 3.45 -7.22 -12.56
C VAL A 97 4.53 -6.37 -13.20
N LEU A 98 4.57 -5.09 -12.81
CA LEU A 98 5.55 -4.10 -13.25
C LEU A 98 6.63 -3.97 -12.17
N VAL A 99 7.82 -4.48 -12.42
CA VAL A 99 8.93 -4.44 -11.46
C VAL A 99 9.90 -3.32 -11.84
N GLU A 100 10.21 -2.45 -10.89
CA GLU A 100 11.21 -1.40 -11.02
C GLU A 100 12.24 -1.52 -9.90
N GLU A 101 13.52 -1.49 -10.27
CA GLU A 101 14.65 -1.46 -9.35
C GLU A 101 15.21 -0.05 -9.27
N LEU A 102 15.32 0.46 -8.05
CA LEU A 102 15.88 1.79 -7.83
C LEU A 102 17.41 1.76 -8.01
N LYS A 103 17.96 2.82 -8.56
CA LYS A 103 19.42 2.98 -8.67
C LYS A 103 20.06 3.41 -7.34
N ASN A 104 19.29 4.05 -6.48
CA ASN A 104 19.71 4.47 -5.15
C ASN A 104 18.50 4.52 -4.21
N ARG A 105 18.73 4.74 -2.90
CA ARG A 105 17.69 4.75 -1.86
C ARG A 105 17.25 6.16 -1.43
N SER A 106 17.47 7.17 -2.25
CA SER A 106 16.99 8.52 -1.93
C SER A 106 15.46 8.59 -1.99
N HIS A 107 14.83 9.41 -1.15
CA HIS A 107 13.40 9.67 -1.21
C HIS A 107 12.95 10.08 -2.62
N ARG A 108 13.76 10.90 -3.29
CA ARG A 108 13.51 11.34 -4.65
C ARG A 108 13.38 10.16 -5.62
N ALA A 109 14.28 9.17 -5.54
CA ALA A 109 14.22 7.99 -6.39
C ALA A 109 12.93 7.17 -6.16
N TYR A 110 12.48 7.04 -4.90
CA TYR A 110 11.21 6.40 -4.58
C TYR A 110 10.03 7.16 -5.16
N PHE A 111 9.96 8.47 -4.95
CA PHE A 111 8.84 9.29 -5.43
C PHE A 111 8.75 9.32 -6.95
N GLU A 112 9.87 9.42 -7.64
CA GLU A 112 9.91 9.33 -9.10
C GLU A 112 9.47 7.95 -9.61
N ALA A 113 9.86 6.87 -8.94
CA ALA A 113 9.42 5.52 -9.29
C ALA A 113 7.92 5.32 -9.04
N ILE A 114 7.42 5.81 -7.91
CA ILE A 114 5.98 5.79 -7.60
C ILE A 114 5.20 6.56 -8.67
N GLY A 115 5.64 7.77 -9.04
CA GLY A 115 5.01 8.56 -10.09
C GLY A 115 4.95 7.82 -11.43
N ARG A 116 6.04 7.18 -11.85
CA ARG A 116 6.05 6.34 -13.06
C ARG A 116 5.10 5.15 -12.97
N MET A 117 4.92 4.55 -11.80
CA MET A 117 3.96 3.46 -11.59
C MET A 117 2.53 3.98 -11.68
N GLU A 118 2.23 5.16 -11.12
CA GLU A 118 0.92 5.81 -11.25
C GLU A 118 0.58 6.13 -12.72
N GLU A 119 1.52 6.70 -13.46
CA GLU A 119 1.37 6.98 -14.90
C GLU A 119 1.06 5.70 -15.71
N ARG A 120 1.61 4.57 -15.30
CA ARG A 120 1.34 3.25 -15.88
C ARG A 120 -0.02 2.67 -15.46
N GLY A 121 -0.73 3.35 -14.56
CA GLY A 121 -2.07 2.96 -14.11
C GLY A 121 -2.07 1.68 -13.28
N ILE A 122 -1.23 1.61 -12.25
CA ILE A 122 -1.22 0.46 -11.31
C ILE A 122 -2.49 0.43 -10.44
N ASP A 123 -2.95 -0.77 -10.13
CA ASP A 123 -4.07 -1.04 -9.23
C ASP A 123 -3.64 -1.33 -7.78
N GLY A 124 -2.36 -1.53 -7.56
CA GLY A 124 -1.75 -1.75 -6.25
C GLY A 124 -0.25 -1.66 -6.33
N LEU A 125 0.39 -1.35 -5.20
CA LEU A 125 1.85 -1.19 -5.09
C LEU A 125 2.41 -2.13 -4.02
N ILE A 126 3.50 -2.82 -4.35
CA ILE A 126 4.39 -3.48 -3.39
C ILE A 126 5.69 -2.68 -3.36
N VAL A 127 6.12 -2.27 -2.18
CA VAL A 127 7.33 -1.45 -2.04
C VAL A 127 8.17 -1.88 -0.86
N THR A 128 9.48 -1.93 -1.06
CA THR A 128 10.48 -1.98 0.00
C THR A 128 11.02 -0.57 0.19
N ALA A 129 10.65 0.08 1.29
CA ALA A 129 10.91 1.50 1.51
C ALA A 129 11.44 1.79 2.93
N PRO A 130 12.19 2.88 3.13
CA PRO A 130 12.63 3.30 4.45
C PRO A 130 11.46 3.78 5.31
N ASP A 131 11.52 3.51 6.63
CA ASP A 131 10.52 3.96 7.62
C ASP A 131 10.75 5.45 7.94
N THR A 132 10.24 6.33 7.10
CA THR A 132 10.34 7.79 7.24
C THR A 132 8.97 8.45 7.14
N VAL A 133 8.85 9.65 7.72
CA VAL A 133 7.60 10.44 7.67
C VAL A 133 7.19 10.69 6.21
N ALA A 134 8.12 11.12 5.37
CA ALA A 134 7.84 11.42 3.96
C ALA A 134 7.32 10.19 3.19
N MET A 135 7.85 8.99 3.47
CA MET A 135 7.36 7.77 2.85
C MET A 135 6.00 7.34 3.41
N SER A 136 5.76 7.57 4.71
CA SER A 136 4.45 7.33 5.32
C SER A 136 3.37 8.20 4.68
N GLU A 137 3.64 9.49 4.49
CA GLU A 137 2.73 10.44 3.84
C GLU A 137 2.44 10.05 2.38
N GLU A 138 3.47 9.61 1.64
CA GLU A 138 3.31 9.17 0.26
C GLU A 138 2.48 7.89 0.15
N ILE A 139 2.69 6.92 1.03
CA ILE A 139 1.85 5.72 1.11
C ILE A 139 0.40 6.10 1.44
N ASP A 140 0.20 7.02 2.38
CA ASP A 140 -1.13 7.50 2.77
C ASP A 140 -1.84 8.20 1.60
N ARG A 141 -1.10 8.97 0.80
CA ARG A 141 -1.60 9.60 -0.43
C ARG A 141 -2.07 8.54 -1.43
N LEU A 142 -1.26 7.53 -1.72
CA LEU A 142 -1.61 6.45 -2.64
C LEU A 142 -2.87 5.69 -2.19
N VAL A 143 -2.94 5.37 -0.89
CA VAL A 143 -4.12 4.70 -0.33
C VAL A 143 -5.36 5.58 -0.42
N ALA A 144 -5.22 6.91 -0.22
CA ALA A 144 -6.32 7.86 -0.34
C ALA A 144 -6.90 7.91 -1.76
N ILE A 145 -6.06 7.85 -2.79
CA ILE A 145 -6.51 7.80 -4.20
C ILE A 145 -6.94 6.40 -4.65
N GLY A 146 -6.90 5.40 -3.76
CA GLY A 146 -7.43 4.06 -4.02
C GLY A 146 -6.41 3.03 -4.50
N ILE A 147 -5.11 3.33 -4.44
CA ILE A 147 -4.01 2.40 -4.71
C ILE A 147 -3.58 1.76 -3.38
N PRO A 148 -3.97 0.51 -3.08
CA PRO A 148 -3.52 -0.17 -1.88
C PRO A 148 -2.01 -0.43 -1.94
N VAL A 149 -1.33 -0.23 -0.80
CA VAL A 149 0.11 -0.43 -0.69
C VAL A 149 0.41 -1.58 0.27
N VAL A 150 1.30 -2.46 -0.13
CA VAL A 150 1.90 -3.50 0.70
C VAL A 150 3.39 -3.18 0.84
N THR A 151 3.89 -3.09 2.07
CA THR A 151 5.32 -3.00 2.31
C THR A 151 5.94 -4.39 2.38
N CYS A 152 7.15 -4.54 1.84
CA CYS A 152 7.87 -5.80 1.81
C CYS A 152 9.27 -5.62 2.37
N ASP A 153 9.74 -6.57 3.18
CA ASP A 153 11.04 -6.59 3.86
C ASP A 153 11.21 -5.46 4.88
N SER A 154 11.38 -4.21 4.43
CA SER A 154 11.35 -3.03 5.29
C SER A 154 9.92 -2.51 5.44
N ASP A 155 9.56 -2.12 6.66
CA ASP A 155 8.21 -1.67 6.99
C ASP A 155 8.14 -0.15 7.19
N VAL A 156 7.04 0.47 6.76
CA VAL A 156 6.71 1.87 7.04
C VAL A 156 5.53 1.87 8.02
N ARG A 157 5.85 1.78 9.31
CA ARG A 157 4.90 1.39 10.37
C ARG A 157 3.76 2.36 10.60
N GLN A 158 4.00 3.66 10.46
CA GLN A 158 3.00 4.70 10.71
C GLN A 158 2.17 5.06 9.48
N SER A 159 2.25 4.26 8.42
CA SER A 159 1.48 4.46 7.19
C SER A 159 0.18 3.67 7.16
N ARG A 160 -0.70 4.07 6.25
CA ARG A 160 -1.98 3.39 5.97
C ARG A 160 -1.83 2.21 5.02
N ARG A 161 -0.65 1.63 4.93
CA ARG A 161 -0.43 0.43 4.12
C ARG A 161 -1.45 -0.65 4.45
N LEU A 162 -1.83 -1.44 3.44
CA LEU A 162 -2.78 -2.53 3.59
C LEU A 162 -2.18 -3.66 4.44
N TYR A 163 -0.92 -4.00 4.21
CA TYR A 163 -0.22 -5.08 4.87
C TYR A 163 1.31 -4.88 4.83
N HIS A 164 2.00 -5.58 5.74
CA HIS A 164 3.46 -5.72 5.69
C HIS A 164 3.84 -7.19 5.59
N ILE A 165 4.76 -7.53 4.71
CA ILE A 165 5.34 -8.86 4.54
C ILE A 165 6.83 -8.77 4.79
N GLY A 166 7.27 -9.19 5.95
CA GLY A 166 8.67 -9.11 6.33
C GLY A 166 8.96 -9.69 7.70
N GLN A 167 10.20 -9.59 8.10
CA GLN A 167 10.66 -10.04 9.40
C GLN A 167 10.25 -9.03 10.50
N ASN A 168 9.82 -9.53 11.64
CA ASN A 168 9.62 -8.69 12.81
C ASN A 168 10.99 -8.35 13.44
N MET A 169 11.54 -7.21 13.04
CA MET A 169 12.88 -6.77 13.46
C MET A 169 13.01 -6.59 14.98
N VAL A 170 11.95 -6.13 15.66
CA VAL A 170 11.93 -6.00 17.12
C VAL A 170 12.06 -7.38 17.78
N LYS A 171 11.30 -8.35 17.30
CA LYS A 171 11.39 -9.74 17.79
C LYS A 171 12.76 -10.34 17.51
N SER A 172 13.31 -10.10 16.34
CA SER A 172 14.65 -10.57 15.96
C SER A 172 15.73 -9.97 16.84
N GLY A 173 15.68 -8.67 17.11
CA GLY A 173 16.60 -8.00 18.03
C GLY A 173 16.50 -8.55 19.46
N ARG A 174 15.30 -8.82 19.95
CA ARG A 174 15.08 -9.44 21.28
C ARG A 174 15.65 -10.86 21.34
N ILE A 175 15.49 -11.64 20.29
CA ILE A 175 16.08 -13.00 20.20
C ILE A 175 17.61 -12.90 20.23
N ALA A 176 18.19 -12.02 19.41
CA ALA A 176 19.64 -11.82 19.37
C ALA A 176 20.19 -11.40 20.74
N ALA A 177 19.55 -10.42 21.39
CA ALA A 177 19.93 -9.99 22.74
C ALA A 177 19.81 -11.13 23.76
N GLY A 178 18.75 -11.93 23.72
CA GLY A 178 18.57 -13.07 24.62
C GLY A 178 19.63 -14.17 24.44
N LEU A 179 20.04 -14.41 23.19
CA LEU A 179 21.12 -15.37 22.88
C LEU A 179 22.48 -14.87 23.35
N LEU A 180 22.74 -13.57 23.29
CA LEU A 180 24.01 -12.98 23.70
C LEU A 180 24.11 -12.73 25.23
N ALA A 181 22.99 -12.48 25.88
CA ALA A 181 22.96 -12.08 27.30
C ALA A 181 23.81 -12.98 28.23
N PRO A 182 23.80 -14.33 28.14
CA PRO A 182 24.63 -15.16 29.01
C PRO A 182 26.13 -14.99 28.83
N TYR A 183 26.56 -14.49 27.67
CA TYR A 183 28.00 -14.36 27.31
C TYR A 183 28.55 -12.97 27.49
N VAL A 184 27.70 -11.96 27.73
CA VAL A 184 28.11 -10.54 27.78
C VAL A 184 27.85 -9.88 29.14
N VAL A 185 27.65 -10.66 30.18
CA VAL A 185 27.46 -10.13 31.54
C VAL A 185 28.70 -9.33 31.97
N GLY A 186 28.50 -8.05 32.26
CA GLY A 186 29.61 -7.15 32.63
C GLY A 186 30.55 -6.76 31.49
N GLN A 187 30.15 -7.01 30.24
CA GLN A 187 30.92 -6.67 29.03
C GLN A 187 30.21 -5.55 28.27
N ASP A 188 30.99 -4.75 27.55
CA ASP A 188 30.45 -3.81 26.58
C ASP A 188 30.02 -4.55 25.32
N VAL A 189 28.85 -4.16 24.74
CA VAL A 189 28.32 -4.75 23.53
C VAL A 189 28.28 -3.70 22.42
N LEU A 190 29.01 -3.95 21.34
CA LEU A 190 28.97 -3.13 20.14
C LEU A 190 27.86 -3.62 19.22
N VAL A 191 26.91 -2.75 18.90
CA VAL A 191 25.86 -3.01 17.89
C VAL A 191 26.22 -2.29 16.60
N VAL A 192 26.42 -3.06 15.53
CA VAL A 192 26.68 -2.53 14.19
C VAL A 192 25.40 -2.64 13.37
N THR A 193 24.93 -1.49 12.88
CA THR A 193 23.74 -1.42 12.01
C THR A 193 24.14 -1.00 10.59
N GLY A 194 23.48 -1.59 9.58
CA GLY A 194 23.59 -1.12 8.20
C GLY A 194 22.77 0.17 7.99
N ASN A 195 23.20 1.00 7.05
CA ASN A 195 22.46 2.17 6.58
C ASN A 195 21.52 1.77 5.43
#